data_596d3c7d5952238e4643fd5bee76c6c4
#
_entry.id   596d3c7d5952238e4643fd5bee76c6c4
#
_cell.length_a   1.000
_cell.length_b   1.000
_cell.length_c   1.000
_cell.angle_alpha   90.00
_cell.angle_beta   90.00
_cell.angle_gamma   90.00
#
_symmetry.space_group_name_H-M   'P 1'
#
loop_
_entity.id
_entity.type
_entity.pdbx_description
1 polymer ?
#
loop_
_entity_poly.entity_id
_entity_poly.type
_entity_poly.pdbx_seq_one_letter_code
_entity_poly.pdbx_strand_id
1 'polypeptide(L)'
;MGMTGHGSEGLELSSLQDLYQQVILDHYRRPRNKGALEDATHTLTLNNPLCGDVIDLMLRVEGDRIAEVYFEGKGCSISQASASMMSGVLKGSTIQEALQVMATFTRMLHGDMDAAADTDLGDLRALAGVSKFPVRVKCALLAWNCLGELVGPDTTHS
;
A
#
# COMPACT_ATOMS: atom_id res chain seq x y z
N MET A 1 -17.85 37.94 -6.53
CA MET A 1 -17.52 36.60 -6.41
C MET A 1 -17.31 36.12 -5.04
N GLY A 2 -18.32 36.13 -4.27
CA GLY A 2 -18.30 35.58 -2.93
C GLY A 2 -17.85 34.16 -2.91
N MET A 3 -17.96 33.51 -4.03
CA MET A 3 -17.49 32.17 -4.15
C MET A 3 -16.01 32.01 -3.95
N THR A 4 -15.23 33.07 -4.03
CA THR A 4 -13.80 32.92 -3.94
C THR A 4 -13.37 32.37 -2.60
N GLY A 5 -13.93 32.89 -1.50
CA GLY A 5 -13.55 32.43 -0.18
C GLY A 5 -13.98 31.01 0.10
N HIS A 6 -15.25 30.73 -0.10
CA HIS A 6 -15.75 29.37 0.06
C HIS A 6 -15.19 28.46 -0.99
N GLY A 7 -15.09 28.97 -2.21
CA GLY A 7 -14.61 28.18 -3.31
C GLY A 7 -13.19 27.73 -3.13
N SER A 8 -12.34 28.59 -2.56
CA SER A 8 -10.94 28.21 -2.41
C SER A 8 -10.77 27.10 -1.38
N GLU A 9 -11.52 27.12 -0.29
CA GLU A 9 -11.45 26.08 0.70
C GLU A 9 -12.00 24.77 0.14
N GLY A 10 -13.15 24.82 -0.52
CA GLY A 10 -13.71 23.64 -1.16
C GLY A 10 -12.85 23.13 -2.28
N LEU A 11 -12.24 24.05 -3.05
CA LEU A 11 -11.35 23.66 -4.14
C LEU A 11 -10.10 23.00 -3.62
N GLU A 12 -9.55 23.43 -2.49
CA GLU A 12 -8.38 22.80 -1.91
C GLU A 12 -8.66 21.36 -1.53
N LEU A 13 -9.78 21.10 -0.88
CA LEU A 13 -10.17 19.74 -0.52
C LEU A 13 -10.41 18.90 -1.75
N SER A 14 -11.10 19.43 -2.74
CA SER A 14 -11.33 18.71 -3.99
C SER A 14 -10.03 18.43 -4.72
N SER A 15 -9.14 19.41 -4.78
CA SER A 15 -7.87 19.26 -5.45
C SER A 15 -7.01 18.18 -4.78
N LEU A 16 -7.02 18.13 -3.45
CA LEU A 16 -6.27 17.14 -2.72
C LEU A 16 -6.81 15.75 -2.98
N GLN A 17 -8.15 15.60 -2.95
CA GLN A 17 -8.79 14.32 -3.26
C GLN A 17 -8.51 13.90 -4.70
N ASP A 18 -8.58 14.84 -5.63
CA ASP A 18 -8.29 14.57 -7.04
C ASP A 18 -6.83 14.12 -7.20
N LEU A 19 -5.91 14.78 -6.50
CA LEU A 19 -4.51 14.43 -6.56
C LEU A 19 -4.29 13.01 -6.03
N TYR A 20 -4.88 12.68 -4.89
CA TYR A 20 -4.76 11.34 -4.33
C TYR A 20 -5.35 10.28 -5.25
N GLN A 21 -6.50 10.58 -5.85
CA GLN A 21 -7.12 9.67 -6.80
C GLN A 21 -6.23 9.46 -8.01
N GLN A 22 -5.56 10.49 -8.50
CA GLN A 22 -4.65 10.36 -9.61
C GLN A 22 -3.42 9.54 -9.26
N VAL A 23 -2.92 9.67 -8.03
CA VAL A 23 -1.80 8.84 -7.56
C VAL A 23 -2.20 7.37 -7.57
N ILE A 24 -3.39 7.06 -7.08
CA ILE A 24 -3.91 5.69 -7.08
C ILE A 24 -4.02 5.16 -8.50
N LEU A 25 -4.62 5.95 -9.40
CA LEU A 25 -4.81 5.54 -10.78
C LEU A 25 -3.48 5.38 -11.51
N ASP A 26 -2.51 6.24 -11.23
CA ASP A 26 -1.19 6.12 -11.84
C ASP A 26 -0.52 4.81 -11.44
N HIS A 27 -0.57 4.47 -10.17
CA HIS A 27 -0.02 3.19 -9.72
C HIS A 27 -0.77 2.00 -10.30
N TYR A 28 -2.06 2.13 -10.49
CA TYR A 28 -2.85 1.06 -11.09
C TYR A 28 -2.53 0.88 -12.57
N ARG A 29 -2.41 1.96 -13.31
CA ARG A 29 -2.18 1.92 -14.75
C ARG A 29 -0.73 1.64 -15.11
N ARG A 30 0.19 2.13 -14.29
CA ARG A 30 1.62 1.99 -14.51
C ARG A 30 2.27 1.49 -13.23
N PRO A 31 1.98 0.26 -12.83
CA PRO A 31 2.48 -0.27 -11.57
C PRO A 31 4.00 -0.36 -11.56
N ARG A 32 4.57 -0.07 -10.41
CA ARG A 32 6.00 -0.20 -10.18
C ARG A 32 6.28 -1.62 -9.74
N ASN A 33 7.36 -2.19 -10.27
CA ASN A 33 7.84 -3.51 -9.84
C ASN A 33 6.79 -4.62 -9.98
N LYS A 34 5.96 -4.54 -11.01
CA LYS A 34 5.02 -5.60 -11.32
C LYS A 34 5.69 -6.56 -12.30
N GLY A 35 5.83 -7.82 -11.88
CA GLY A 35 6.50 -8.81 -12.70
C GLY A 35 7.10 -9.89 -11.83
N ALA A 36 7.80 -10.84 -12.45
CA ALA A 36 8.44 -11.94 -11.74
C ALA A 36 9.82 -11.51 -11.26
N LEU A 37 10.18 -11.96 -10.07
CA LEU A 37 11.50 -11.78 -9.49
C LEU A 37 12.17 -13.16 -9.44
N GLU A 38 13.14 -13.39 -10.32
CA GLU A 38 13.71 -14.72 -10.50
C GLU A 38 14.52 -15.21 -9.30
N ASP A 39 15.17 -14.29 -8.61
CA ASP A 39 16.00 -14.64 -7.46
C ASP A 39 15.32 -14.32 -6.13
N ALA A 40 14.00 -14.41 -6.10
CA ALA A 40 13.24 -14.18 -4.88
C ALA A 40 13.65 -15.18 -3.80
N THR A 41 13.83 -14.67 -2.58
CA THR A 41 14.08 -15.52 -1.41
C THR A 41 12.81 -15.84 -0.66
N HIS A 42 11.78 -15.01 -0.84
CA HIS A 42 10.49 -15.16 -0.14
C HIS A 42 9.38 -14.89 -1.13
N THR A 43 8.43 -15.80 -1.22
CA THR A 43 7.25 -15.62 -2.07
C THR A 43 6.01 -16.10 -1.34
N LEU A 44 4.89 -15.44 -1.60
CA LEU A 44 3.60 -15.84 -1.02
C LEU A 44 2.48 -15.27 -1.88
N THR A 45 1.49 -16.07 -2.14
CA THR A 45 0.28 -15.65 -2.84
C THR A 45 -0.89 -15.67 -1.87
N LEU A 46 -1.58 -14.55 -1.76
CA LEU A 46 -2.83 -14.47 -1.00
C LEU A 46 -3.94 -13.94 -1.89
N ASN A 47 -5.17 -14.29 -1.55
CA ASN A 47 -6.32 -13.77 -2.27
C ASN A 47 -7.35 -13.21 -1.28
N ASN A 48 -8.16 -12.29 -1.79
CA ASN A 48 -9.31 -11.75 -1.06
C ASN A 48 -10.55 -12.17 -1.84
N PRO A 49 -11.26 -13.22 -1.41
CA PRO A 49 -12.38 -13.74 -2.17
C PRO A 49 -13.55 -12.74 -2.25
N LEU A 50 -13.64 -11.80 -1.31
CA LEU A 50 -14.72 -10.80 -1.34
C LEU A 50 -14.59 -9.88 -2.54
N CYS A 51 -13.37 -9.57 -2.95
CA CYS A 51 -13.14 -8.62 -4.04
C CYS A 51 -12.51 -9.29 -5.27
N GLY A 52 -12.19 -10.57 -5.19
CA GLY A 52 -11.52 -11.26 -6.29
C GLY A 52 -10.08 -10.82 -6.50
N ASP A 53 -9.48 -10.19 -5.49
CA ASP A 53 -8.08 -9.76 -5.59
C ASP A 53 -7.14 -10.92 -5.33
N VAL A 54 -6.05 -10.95 -6.09
CA VAL A 54 -4.96 -11.91 -5.88
C VAL A 54 -3.66 -11.13 -5.91
N ILE A 55 -2.80 -11.34 -4.93
CA ILE A 55 -1.46 -10.76 -4.90
C ILE A 55 -0.45 -11.87 -4.68
N ASP A 56 0.52 -11.93 -5.56
CA ASP A 56 1.69 -12.79 -5.45
C ASP A 56 2.87 -11.88 -5.15
N LEU A 57 3.35 -11.91 -3.91
CA LEU A 57 4.42 -11.04 -3.46
C LEU A 57 5.74 -11.78 -3.50
N MET A 58 6.74 -11.15 -4.08
CA MET A 58 8.08 -11.73 -4.22
C MET A 58 9.11 -10.75 -3.64
N LEU A 59 9.89 -11.23 -2.69
CA LEU A 59 10.92 -10.44 -2.04
C LEU A 59 12.29 -11.10 -2.24
N ARG A 60 13.31 -10.27 -2.39
CA ARG A 60 14.69 -10.73 -2.22
C ARG A 60 15.24 -10.06 -0.97
N VAL A 61 15.47 -10.87 0.05
CA VAL A 61 15.95 -10.39 1.35
C VAL A 61 17.43 -10.74 1.47
N GLU A 62 18.23 -9.76 1.84
CA GLU A 62 19.66 -9.92 2.06
C GLU A 62 19.96 -9.47 3.49
N GLY A 63 20.26 -10.44 4.37
CA GLY A 63 20.41 -10.16 5.78
C GLY A 63 19.09 -9.67 6.37
N ASP A 64 19.10 -8.45 6.90
CA ASP A 64 17.90 -7.84 7.46
C ASP A 64 17.26 -6.83 6.51
N ARG A 65 17.70 -6.80 5.25
CA ARG A 65 17.28 -5.75 4.31
C ARG A 65 16.51 -6.35 3.14
N ILE A 66 15.45 -5.67 2.77
CA ILE A 66 14.63 -6.05 1.61
C ILE A 66 15.26 -5.38 0.38
N ALA A 67 16.02 -6.16 -0.37
CA ALA A 67 16.73 -5.61 -1.52
C ALA A 67 15.81 -5.35 -2.71
N GLU A 68 14.84 -6.23 -2.94
CA GLU A 68 13.89 -6.09 -4.04
C GLU A 68 12.51 -6.50 -3.60
N VAL A 69 11.51 -5.82 -4.15
CA VAL A 69 10.09 -6.13 -3.93
C VAL A 69 9.40 -6.14 -5.28
N TYR A 70 8.85 -7.27 -5.66
CA TYR A 70 8.07 -7.39 -6.88
C TYR A 70 6.73 -8.04 -6.56
N PHE A 71 5.76 -7.81 -7.42
CA PHE A 71 4.46 -8.46 -7.24
C PHE A 71 3.83 -8.78 -8.58
N GLU A 72 2.95 -9.75 -8.56
CA GLU A 72 2.04 -10.03 -9.65
C GLU A 72 0.65 -10.22 -9.06
N GLY A 73 -0.34 -10.27 -9.92
CA GLY A 73 -1.70 -10.47 -9.47
C GLY A 73 -2.68 -9.64 -10.24
N LYS A 74 -3.93 -9.70 -9.77
CA LYS A 74 -5.03 -8.97 -10.39
C LYS A 74 -6.03 -8.61 -9.32
N GLY A 75 -6.90 -7.66 -9.63
CA GLY A 75 -7.93 -7.24 -8.71
C GLY A 75 -8.30 -5.80 -8.92
N CYS A 76 -8.93 -5.22 -7.92
CA CYS A 76 -9.39 -3.83 -8.00
C CYS A 76 -8.20 -2.86 -7.99
N SER A 77 -8.49 -1.62 -8.36
CA SER A 77 -7.46 -0.59 -8.40
C SER A 77 -6.80 -0.38 -7.05
N ILE A 78 -7.54 -0.55 -5.96
CA ILE A 78 -7.01 -0.32 -4.61
C ILE A 78 -5.96 -1.38 -4.26
N SER A 79 -6.25 -2.66 -4.49
CA SER A 79 -5.29 -3.73 -4.17
C SER A 79 -4.03 -3.62 -5.00
N GLN A 80 -4.19 -3.34 -6.29
CA GLN A 80 -3.06 -3.25 -7.21
C GLN A 80 -2.23 -2.00 -6.96
N ALA A 81 -2.87 -0.87 -6.71
CA ALA A 81 -2.16 0.36 -6.39
C ALA A 81 -1.40 0.23 -5.07
N SER A 82 -2.02 -0.38 -4.06
CA SER A 82 -1.36 -0.58 -2.77
C SER A 82 -0.10 -1.43 -2.92
N ALA A 83 -0.17 -2.53 -3.69
CA ALA A 83 1.00 -3.37 -3.93
C ALA A 83 2.10 -2.61 -4.66
N SER A 84 1.74 -1.81 -5.65
CA SER A 84 2.69 -1.00 -6.40
C SER A 84 3.37 0.03 -5.49
N MET A 85 2.58 0.74 -4.69
CA MET A 85 3.11 1.74 -3.74
C MET A 85 4.03 1.08 -2.72
N MET A 86 3.61 -0.08 -2.20
CA MET A 86 4.41 -0.83 -1.24
C MET A 86 5.79 -1.16 -1.82
N SER A 87 5.83 -1.63 -3.05
CA SER A 87 7.09 -2.02 -3.67
C SER A 87 8.06 -0.86 -3.74
N GLY A 88 7.56 0.34 -4.02
CA GLY A 88 8.40 1.53 -4.09
C GLY A 88 8.88 2.00 -2.73
N VAL A 89 8.02 1.91 -1.72
CA VAL A 89 8.37 2.38 -0.37
C VAL A 89 9.33 1.42 0.31
N LEU A 90 9.17 0.12 0.11
CA LEU A 90 9.92 -0.88 0.88
C LEU A 90 11.23 -1.31 0.27
N LYS A 91 11.44 -1.05 -1.00
CA LYS A 91 12.69 -1.46 -1.64
C LYS A 91 13.86 -0.77 -0.95
N GLY A 92 14.83 -1.56 -0.51
CA GLY A 92 16.02 -1.06 0.17
C GLY A 92 15.85 -0.81 1.66
N SER A 93 14.65 -1.00 2.23
CA SER A 93 14.45 -0.81 3.65
C SER A 93 14.84 -2.07 4.43
N THR A 94 15.10 -1.90 5.73
CA THR A 94 15.26 -3.07 6.59
C THR A 94 13.91 -3.70 6.84
N ILE A 95 13.92 -4.97 7.26
CA ILE A 95 12.68 -5.65 7.62
C ILE A 95 11.97 -4.89 8.74
N GLN A 96 12.71 -4.39 9.70
CA GLN A 96 12.11 -3.65 10.81
C GLN A 96 11.44 -2.37 10.33
N GLU A 97 12.10 -1.63 9.43
CA GLU A 97 11.52 -0.42 8.84
C GLU A 97 10.25 -0.76 8.05
N ALA A 98 10.28 -1.86 7.30
CA ALA A 98 9.12 -2.30 6.53
C ALA A 98 7.94 -2.61 7.44
N LEU A 99 8.19 -3.28 8.57
CA LEU A 99 7.13 -3.61 9.52
C LEU A 99 6.58 -2.36 10.20
N GLN A 100 7.41 -1.34 10.42
CA GLN A 100 6.95 -0.07 10.97
C GLN A 100 6.04 0.66 9.97
N VAL A 101 6.43 0.68 8.70
CA VAL A 101 5.59 1.26 7.66
C VAL A 101 4.25 0.52 7.59
N MET A 102 4.29 -0.80 7.65
CA MET A 102 3.08 -1.62 7.64
C MET A 102 2.15 -1.25 8.80
N ALA A 103 2.72 -1.10 10.01
CA ALA A 103 1.92 -0.74 11.18
C ALA A 103 1.29 0.64 11.03
N THR A 104 2.05 1.61 10.52
CA THR A 104 1.55 2.97 10.31
C THR A 104 0.47 2.98 9.24
N PHE A 105 0.71 2.28 8.14
CA PHE A 105 -0.27 2.18 7.06
C PHE A 105 -1.56 1.54 7.55
N THR A 106 -1.46 0.48 8.33
CA THR A 106 -2.63 -0.20 8.89
C THR A 106 -3.43 0.74 9.78
N ARG A 107 -2.75 1.52 10.63
CA ARG A 107 -3.45 2.50 11.48
C ARG A 107 -4.15 3.56 10.65
N MET A 108 -3.51 4.04 9.59
CA MET A 108 -4.13 5.01 8.68
C MET A 108 -5.42 4.46 8.08
N LEU A 109 -5.39 3.22 7.63
CA LEU A 109 -6.57 2.59 7.03
C LEU A 109 -7.69 2.36 8.05
N HIS A 110 -7.37 2.39 9.33
CA HIS A 110 -8.37 2.30 10.38
C HIS A 110 -8.76 3.67 10.94
N GLY A 111 -8.37 4.74 10.25
CA GLY A 111 -8.84 6.07 10.55
C GLY A 111 -7.92 6.94 11.39
N ASP A 112 -6.71 6.49 11.67
CA ASP A 112 -5.74 7.28 12.44
C ASP A 112 -5.17 8.38 11.54
N MET A 113 -5.60 9.61 11.79
CA MET A 113 -5.19 10.74 10.97
C MET A 113 -3.73 11.15 11.21
N ASP A 114 -3.19 10.88 12.39
CA ASP A 114 -1.78 11.12 12.64
C ASP A 114 -0.92 10.20 11.78
N ALA A 115 -1.34 8.94 11.64
CA ALA A 115 -0.66 8.01 10.76
C ALA A 115 -0.71 8.49 9.31
N ALA A 116 -1.85 9.07 8.90
CA ALA A 116 -2.02 9.56 7.53
C ALA A 116 -1.08 10.73 7.21
N ALA A 117 -0.55 11.40 8.22
CA ALA A 117 0.37 12.52 8.03
C ALA A 117 1.83 12.09 8.01
N ASP A 118 2.11 10.81 8.25
CA ASP A 118 3.49 10.32 8.31
C ASP A 118 4.10 10.28 6.91
N THR A 119 5.16 11.07 6.71
CA THR A 119 5.80 11.18 5.40
C THR A 119 6.54 9.90 4.98
N ASP A 120 6.86 9.02 5.92
CA ASP A 120 7.49 7.75 5.59
C ASP A 120 6.59 6.85 4.76
N LEU A 121 5.28 7.12 4.77
CA LEU A 121 4.35 6.36 3.94
C LEU A 121 4.46 6.70 2.45
N GLY A 122 5.05 7.85 2.09
CA GLY A 122 5.14 8.24 0.69
C GLY A 122 3.77 8.25 0.01
N ASP A 123 3.70 7.62 -1.16
CA ASP A 123 2.47 7.58 -1.94
C ASP A 123 1.32 6.82 -1.24
N LEU A 124 1.64 5.99 -0.26
CA LEU A 124 0.61 5.26 0.48
C LEU A 124 -0.40 6.19 1.15
N ARG A 125 -0.01 7.42 1.43
CA ARG A 125 -0.92 8.40 2.03
C ARG A 125 -2.13 8.69 1.14
N ALA A 126 -1.99 8.45 -0.16
CA ALA A 126 -3.12 8.62 -1.08
C ALA A 126 -4.27 7.68 -0.76
N LEU A 127 -4.01 6.60 -0.04
CA LEU A 127 -5.04 5.61 0.32
C LEU A 127 -5.77 5.93 1.61
N ALA A 128 -5.48 7.09 2.23
CA ALA A 128 -6.10 7.44 3.51
C ALA A 128 -7.64 7.43 3.45
N GLY A 129 -8.21 7.88 2.32
CA GLY A 129 -9.67 7.90 2.17
C GLY A 129 -10.33 6.53 2.16
N VAL A 130 -9.54 5.49 1.93
CA VAL A 130 -10.05 4.11 1.91
C VAL A 130 -10.59 3.70 3.28
N SER A 131 -10.12 4.36 4.34
CA SER A 131 -10.57 4.06 5.71
C SER A 131 -12.07 4.13 5.89
N LYS A 132 -12.76 4.87 5.03
CA LYS A 132 -14.22 5.01 5.08
C LYS A 132 -14.94 3.80 4.49
N PHE A 133 -14.24 2.88 3.87
CA PHE A 133 -14.83 1.76 3.15
C PHE A 133 -14.20 0.45 3.63
N PRO A 134 -14.80 -0.18 4.67
CA PRO A 134 -14.17 -1.36 5.30
C PRO A 134 -13.80 -2.49 4.33
N VAL A 135 -14.62 -2.71 3.30
CA VAL A 135 -14.32 -3.74 2.31
C VAL A 135 -13.04 -3.39 1.55
N ARG A 136 -12.87 -2.10 1.23
CA ARG A 136 -11.69 -1.65 0.51
C ARG A 136 -10.43 -1.65 1.37
N VAL A 137 -10.57 -1.51 2.68
CA VAL A 137 -9.44 -1.64 3.60
C VAL A 137 -8.80 -3.02 3.43
N LYS A 138 -9.61 -4.07 3.30
CA LYS A 138 -9.09 -5.42 3.09
C LYS A 138 -8.35 -5.52 1.76
N CYS A 139 -8.85 -4.86 0.72
CA CYS A 139 -8.15 -4.83 -0.57
C CYS A 139 -6.79 -4.15 -0.44
N ALA A 140 -6.75 -3.02 0.25
CA ALA A 140 -5.51 -2.25 0.42
C ALA A 140 -4.48 -3.02 1.25
N LEU A 141 -4.92 -3.87 2.16
CA LEU A 141 -4.02 -4.61 3.05
C LEU A 141 -3.56 -5.95 2.50
N LEU A 142 -4.08 -6.39 1.37
CA LEU A 142 -3.78 -7.74 0.89
C LEU A 142 -2.28 -7.98 0.69
N ALA A 143 -1.60 -7.08 -0.01
CA ALA A 143 -0.16 -7.19 -0.22
C ALA A 143 0.61 -7.10 1.10
N TRP A 144 0.12 -6.28 2.02
CA TRP A 144 0.75 -6.10 3.32
C TRP A 144 0.59 -7.32 4.20
N ASN A 145 -0.52 -8.04 4.07
CA ASN A 145 -0.69 -9.31 4.74
C ASN A 145 0.32 -10.35 4.24
N CYS A 146 0.62 -10.34 2.93
CA CYS A 146 1.69 -11.18 2.39
C CYS A 146 3.02 -10.83 3.05
N LEU A 147 3.34 -9.55 3.14
CA LEU A 147 4.59 -9.10 3.76
C LEU A 147 4.68 -9.57 5.20
N GLY A 148 3.61 -9.37 5.96
CA GLY A 148 3.58 -9.77 7.36
C GLY A 148 3.81 -11.25 7.56
N GLU A 149 3.26 -12.08 6.68
CA GLU A 149 3.46 -13.52 6.79
C GLU A 149 4.86 -13.94 6.38
N LEU A 150 5.47 -13.25 5.44
CA LEU A 150 6.81 -13.60 4.96
C LEU A 150 7.92 -13.17 5.90
N VAL A 151 7.82 -11.98 6.48
CA VAL A 151 8.91 -11.40 7.27
C VAL A 151 8.47 -10.88 8.63
N GLY A 152 7.21 -11.04 8.98
CA GLY A 152 6.69 -10.56 10.25
C GLY A 152 7.21 -11.37 11.42
N PRO A 153 6.89 -10.92 12.64
CA PRO A 153 7.31 -11.63 13.84
C PRO A 153 6.79 -13.05 13.84
N ASP A 154 7.58 -13.92 14.44
CA ASP A 154 7.32 -15.33 14.44
C ASP A 154 6.08 -15.75 15.20
N THR A 155 5.45 -14.82 15.84
CA THR A 155 4.18 -15.06 16.53
C THR A 155 3.14 -15.64 15.61
N THR A 156 3.28 -15.43 14.30
CA THR A 156 2.38 -16.00 13.33
C THR A 156 2.46 -17.51 13.29
N HIS A 157 3.51 -18.06 13.83
CA HIS A 157 3.73 -19.49 13.76
C HIS A 157 3.23 -20.23 14.97
N SER A 158 2.87 -19.52 15.97
CA SER A 158 2.41 -20.20 17.18
C SER A 158 0.99 -20.61 17.13
#